data_d7f5f83e6ca4b34115f310bfc0076b92
#
_entry.id   d7f5f83e6ca4b34115f310bfc0076b92
#
_cell.length_a   1.000
_cell.length_b   1.000
_cell.length_c   1.000
_cell.angle_alpha   90.00
_cell.angle_beta   90.00
_cell.angle_gamma   90.00
#
_symmetry.space_group_name_H-M   'P 1'
#
loop_
_entity.id
_entity.type
_entity.pdbx_description
1 polymer ?
#
loop_
_entity_poly.entity_id
_entity_poly.type
_entity_poly.pdbx_seq_one_letter_code
_entity_poly.pdbx_strand_id
1 'polypeptide(L)'
;RSVALNRLEEKVSIVQGDIKEVPTLFEKASFDVVTTNPPYMNDSHGLKNPDLPKAIARHEVLCNLEDVVRAAASALRPGGRFYMVHRPRRLIEILMAMKSQKLEPKRMKFVHPFADKEANMVLIEAVRGGGALMTVEKPIIVYKEPGVYTDEIYDIYGY
;
A
#
# COMPACT_ATOMS: atom_id res chain seq x y z
N ARG A 1 5.15 16.83 14.13
CA ARG A 1 4.07 17.74 14.60
C ARG A 1 2.82 16.96 14.96
N SER A 2 2.22 16.16 14.06
CA SER A 2 0.96 15.41 14.34
C SER A 2 1.10 14.44 15.51
N VAL A 3 2.20 13.72 15.63
CA VAL A 3 2.47 12.79 16.75
C VAL A 3 2.43 13.53 18.09
N ALA A 4 3.14 14.65 18.19
CA ALA A 4 3.17 15.46 19.40
C ALA A 4 1.80 16.09 19.74
N LEU A 5 1.09 16.58 18.72
CA LEU A 5 -0.27 17.13 18.93
C LEU A 5 -1.28 16.09 19.46
N ASN A 6 -1.08 14.83 19.13
CA ASN A 6 -1.95 13.73 19.57
C ASN A 6 -1.37 12.95 20.76
N ARG A 7 -0.24 13.38 21.35
CA ARG A 7 0.42 12.74 22.49
C ARG A 7 0.75 11.27 22.22
N LEU A 8 1.31 10.98 21.04
CA LEU A 8 1.61 9.62 20.57
C LEU A 8 3.12 9.33 20.53
N GLU A 9 3.97 10.16 21.13
CA GLU A 9 5.44 10.06 21.07
C GLU A 9 5.96 8.73 21.60
N GLU A 10 5.31 8.17 22.62
CA GLU A 10 5.68 6.85 23.18
C GLU A 10 5.27 5.67 22.30
N LYS A 11 4.36 5.90 21.35
CA LYS A 11 3.79 4.83 20.48
C LYS A 11 4.21 4.96 19.03
N VAL A 12 4.62 6.15 18.58
CA VAL A 12 4.90 6.45 17.18
C VAL A 12 6.24 7.14 17.03
N SER A 13 7.16 6.50 16.33
CA SER A 13 8.44 7.07 15.94
C SER A 13 8.42 7.47 14.47
N ILE A 14 8.83 8.69 14.17
CA ILE A 14 8.97 9.20 12.80
C ILE A 14 10.43 9.18 12.40
N VAL A 15 10.74 8.43 11.34
CA VAL A 15 12.10 8.37 10.77
C VAL A 15 12.05 8.98 9.36
N GLN A 16 12.95 9.94 9.11
CA GLN A 16 13.15 10.50 7.78
C GLN A 16 14.22 9.70 7.05
N GLY A 17 13.95 9.29 5.81
CA GLY A 17 14.90 8.55 4.98
C GLY A 17 14.33 8.22 3.62
N ASP A 18 15.19 7.73 2.71
CA ASP A 18 14.76 7.14 1.44
C ASP A 18 14.27 5.71 1.69
N ILE A 19 13.18 5.31 1.04
CA ILE A 19 12.65 3.95 1.15
C ILE A 19 13.65 2.88 0.71
N LYS A 20 14.56 3.22 -0.20
CA LYS A 20 15.65 2.34 -0.65
C LYS A 20 16.66 2.07 0.45
N GLU A 21 16.73 2.93 1.45
CA GLU A 21 17.65 2.85 2.60
C GLU A 21 17.02 2.11 3.79
N VAL A 22 15.76 1.67 3.70
CA VAL A 22 15.08 0.90 4.77
C VAL A 22 15.94 -0.25 5.30
N PRO A 23 16.66 -1.03 4.45
CA PRO A 23 17.52 -2.11 4.94
C PRO A 23 18.72 -1.65 5.80
N THR A 24 19.07 -0.36 5.76
CA THR A 24 20.15 0.24 6.57
C THR A 24 19.60 1.09 7.72
N LEU A 25 18.39 1.63 7.58
CA LEU A 25 17.72 2.43 8.60
C LEU A 25 17.12 1.58 9.73
N PHE A 26 16.75 0.35 9.42
CA PHE A 26 16.11 -0.56 10.37
C PHE A 26 16.82 -1.92 10.38
N GLU A 27 16.78 -2.57 11.53
CA GLU A 27 17.21 -3.97 11.64
C GLU A 27 16.33 -4.85 10.74
N LYS A 28 16.97 -5.76 9.99
CA LYS A 28 16.26 -6.69 9.12
C LYS A 28 15.35 -7.61 9.93
N ALA A 29 14.19 -7.91 9.37
CA ALA A 29 13.23 -8.84 9.96
C ALA A 29 12.75 -8.44 11.38
N SER A 30 12.66 -7.14 11.66
CA SER A 30 12.29 -6.60 12.98
C SER A 30 10.81 -6.23 13.11
N PHE A 31 10.06 -6.18 12.01
CA PHE A 31 8.65 -5.77 12.02
C PHE A 31 7.69 -6.95 11.82
N ASP A 32 6.58 -6.93 12.57
CA ASP A 32 5.46 -7.86 12.42
C ASP A 32 4.58 -7.49 11.24
N VAL A 33 4.39 -6.19 11.04
CA VAL A 33 3.47 -5.63 10.05
C VAL A 33 4.11 -4.44 9.35
N VAL A 34 3.97 -4.40 8.03
CA VAL A 34 4.30 -3.23 7.21
C VAL A 34 3.08 -2.87 6.37
N THR A 35 2.72 -1.59 6.35
CA THR A 35 1.63 -1.07 5.53
C THR A 35 2.14 -0.02 4.56
N THR A 36 1.54 0.08 3.38
CA THR A 36 1.90 1.10 2.40
C THR A 36 0.73 1.54 1.54
N ASN A 37 0.73 2.81 1.20
CA ASN A 37 -0.10 3.42 0.16
C ASN A 37 0.84 4.21 -0.76
N PRO A 38 1.55 3.52 -1.67
CA PRO A 38 2.59 4.16 -2.50
C PRO A 38 1.97 5.03 -3.60
N PRO A 39 2.75 5.92 -4.22
CA PRO A 39 2.31 6.64 -5.42
C PRO A 39 1.86 5.67 -6.52
N TYR A 40 0.75 6.00 -7.23
CA TYR A 40 0.11 5.10 -8.20
C TYR A 40 0.60 5.27 -9.63
N MET A 41 1.57 6.13 -9.90
CA MET A 41 1.97 6.48 -11.25
C MET A 41 2.93 5.46 -11.87
N ASN A 42 2.81 5.29 -13.19
CA ASN A 42 3.71 4.44 -13.98
C ASN A 42 4.80 5.31 -14.61
N ASP A 43 6.02 4.80 -14.65
CA ASP A 43 7.17 5.44 -15.32
C ASP A 43 6.95 5.66 -16.84
N SER A 44 5.97 4.97 -17.47
CA SER A 44 5.81 4.90 -18.92
C SER A 44 4.69 5.76 -19.51
N HIS A 45 3.80 6.37 -18.72
CA HIS A 45 2.64 7.13 -19.25
C HIS A 45 2.38 8.48 -18.57
N GLY A 46 3.37 9.05 -17.90
CA GLY A 46 3.31 10.44 -17.49
C GLY A 46 3.31 11.30 -18.75
N LEU A 47 2.14 11.75 -19.22
CA LEU A 47 2.08 12.97 -20.03
C LEU A 47 2.91 13.99 -19.25
N LYS A 48 4.04 14.39 -19.84
CA LYS A 48 4.85 15.50 -19.34
C LYS A 48 3.94 16.73 -19.38
N ASN A 49 3.18 16.94 -18.31
CA ASN A 49 2.51 18.21 -18.11
C ASN A 49 3.63 19.19 -17.70
N PRO A 50 4.02 20.14 -18.56
CA PRO A 50 5.13 21.05 -18.28
C PRO A 50 4.86 21.96 -17.07
N ASP A 51 3.63 22.01 -16.58
CA ASP A 51 3.18 22.87 -15.47
C ASP A 51 3.12 22.15 -14.10
N LEU A 52 3.44 20.83 -14.04
CA LEU A 52 3.56 20.16 -12.75
C LEU A 52 4.82 20.67 -12.02
N PRO A 53 4.70 21.06 -10.73
CA PRO A 53 5.85 21.48 -9.95
C PRO A 53 6.95 20.42 -10.01
N LYS A 54 8.17 20.81 -10.37
CA LYS A 54 9.36 19.94 -10.51
C LYS A 54 9.63 19.04 -9.29
N ALA A 55 9.05 19.36 -8.14
CA ALA A 55 9.11 18.57 -6.92
C ALA A 55 8.33 17.26 -7.03
N ILE A 56 7.13 17.25 -7.64
CA ILE A 56 6.30 16.04 -7.79
C ILE A 56 6.94 15.09 -8.79
N ALA A 57 7.42 15.61 -9.94
CA ALA A 57 8.12 14.81 -10.93
C ALA A 57 9.41 14.17 -10.42
N ARG A 58 10.11 14.79 -9.46
CA ARG A 58 11.32 14.23 -8.83
C ARG A 58 11.01 13.09 -7.87
N HIS A 59 9.89 13.12 -7.16
CA HIS A 59 9.48 12.03 -6.27
C HIS A 59 9.10 10.75 -7.04
N GLU A 60 8.59 10.88 -8.27
CA GLU A 60 8.21 9.76 -9.14
C GLU A 60 9.41 9.01 -9.72
N VAL A 61 10.55 9.70 -9.89
CA VAL A 61 11.81 9.09 -10.37
C VAL A 61 12.59 8.39 -9.23
N LEU A 62 12.25 8.70 -7.98
CA LEU A 62 13.05 8.28 -6.81
C LEU A 62 12.59 6.95 -6.18
N CYS A 63 11.34 6.51 -6.39
CA CYS A 63 10.80 5.29 -5.78
C CYS A 63 9.83 4.58 -6.73
N ASN A 64 10.10 3.34 -7.07
CA ASN A 64 9.22 2.48 -7.85
C ASN A 64 8.55 1.40 -6.98
N LEU A 65 7.66 0.62 -7.57
CA LEU A 65 6.92 -0.44 -6.88
C LEU A 65 7.86 -1.50 -6.27
N GLU A 66 8.90 -1.88 -7.02
CA GLU A 66 9.89 -2.87 -6.58
C GLU A 66 10.67 -2.38 -5.35
N ASP A 67 11.00 -1.09 -5.29
CA ASP A 67 11.67 -0.50 -4.13
C ASP A 67 10.81 -0.60 -2.87
N VAL A 68 9.51 -0.29 -2.99
CA VAL A 68 8.54 -0.41 -1.88
C VAL A 68 8.43 -1.85 -1.39
N VAL A 69 8.26 -2.79 -2.32
CA VAL A 69 8.07 -4.21 -2.00
C VAL A 69 9.35 -4.81 -1.40
N ARG A 70 10.52 -4.45 -1.93
CA ARG A 70 11.83 -4.87 -1.41
C ARG A 70 12.07 -4.31 0.00
N ALA A 71 11.77 -3.04 0.24
CA ALA A 71 11.88 -2.42 1.55
C ALA A 71 11.00 -3.14 2.58
N ALA A 72 9.74 -3.36 2.25
CA ALA A 72 8.81 -4.10 3.10
C ALA A 72 9.28 -5.52 3.39
N ALA A 73 9.75 -6.24 2.36
CA ALA A 73 10.27 -7.59 2.51
C ALA A 73 11.52 -7.66 3.39
N SER A 74 12.39 -6.65 3.36
CA SER A 74 13.58 -6.57 4.22
C SER A 74 13.22 -6.33 5.69
N ALA A 75 12.25 -5.45 5.93
CA ALA A 75 11.82 -5.05 7.26
C ALA A 75 11.02 -6.14 7.98
N LEU A 76 10.18 -6.90 7.26
CA LEU A 76 9.31 -7.93 7.83
C LEU A 76 10.07 -9.16 8.29
N ARG A 77 9.72 -9.66 9.48
CA ARG A 77 10.15 -10.98 9.94
C ARG A 77 9.48 -12.11 9.13
N PRO A 78 10.03 -13.34 9.12
CA PRO A 78 9.33 -14.50 8.58
C PRO A 78 7.93 -14.65 9.21
N GLY A 79 6.89 -14.82 8.37
CA GLY A 79 5.48 -14.83 8.81
C GLY A 79 4.88 -13.45 9.05
N GLY A 80 5.66 -12.38 8.97
CA GLY A 80 5.17 -11.00 9.06
C GLY A 80 4.25 -10.63 7.89
N ARG A 81 3.38 -9.66 8.09
CA ARG A 81 2.31 -9.30 7.16
C ARG A 81 2.58 -7.97 6.48
N PHE A 82 2.37 -7.94 5.18
CA PHE A 82 2.45 -6.77 4.33
C PHE A 82 1.07 -6.38 3.83
N TYR A 83 0.69 -5.13 4.01
CA TYR A 83 -0.57 -4.61 3.49
C TYR A 83 -0.31 -3.47 2.51
N MET A 84 -0.94 -3.55 1.35
CA MET A 84 -0.81 -2.54 0.29
C MET A 84 -2.17 -2.10 -0.22
N VAL A 85 -2.33 -0.78 -0.38
CA VAL A 85 -3.41 -0.17 -1.16
C VAL A 85 -2.85 0.26 -2.50
N HIS A 86 -3.52 -0.07 -3.60
CA HIS A 86 -3.07 0.34 -4.94
C HIS A 86 -4.21 0.41 -5.96
N ARG A 87 -3.90 0.80 -7.20
CA ARG A 87 -4.83 0.77 -8.33
C ARG A 87 -4.91 -0.63 -8.95
N PRO A 88 -6.12 -1.17 -9.25
CA PRO A 88 -6.29 -2.53 -9.80
C PRO A 88 -5.57 -2.76 -11.14
N ARG A 89 -5.45 -1.73 -11.97
CA ARG A 89 -4.80 -1.84 -13.30
C ARG A 89 -3.34 -2.30 -13.24
N ARG A 90 -2.67 -2.16 -12.09
CA ARG A 90 -1.30 -2.64 -11.87
C ARG A 90 -1.23 -3.97 -11.11
N LEU A 91 -2.35 -4.67 -10.95
CA LEU A 91 -2.44 -5.85 -10.08
C LEU A 91 -1.41 -6.92 -10.44
N ILE A 92 -1.22 -7.22 -11.73
CA ILE A 92 -0.25 -8.22 -12.18
C ILE A 92 1.17 -7.83 -11.76
N GLU A 93 1.58 -6.58 -12.00
CA GLU A 93 2.90 -6.07 -11.61
C GLU A 93 3.11 -6.17 -10.10
N ILE A 94 2.08 -5.79 -9.32
CA ILE A 94 2.12 -5.84 -7.85
C ILE A 94 2.34 -7.27 -7.36
N LEU A 95 1.56 -8.22 -7.86
CA LEU A 95 1.66 -9.63 -7.45
C LEU A 95 3.02 -10.23 -7.85
N MET A 96 3.53 -9.90 -9.02
CA MET A 96 4.86 -10.33 -9.47
C MET A 96 5.97 -9.74 -8.60
N ALA A 97 5.91 -8.43 -8.30
CA ALA A 97 6.87 -7.78 -7.41
C ALA A 97 6.86 -8.41 -6.01
N MET A 98 5.66 -8.66 -5.43
CA MET A 98 5.55 -9.33 -4.14
C MET A 98 6.17 -10.73 -4.16
N LYS A 99 5.83 -11.54 -5.16
CA LYS A 99 6.36 -12.91 -5.30
C LYS A 99 7.88 -12.91 -5.43
N SER A 100 8.46 -11.99 -6.21
CA SER A 100 9.92 -11.89 -6.39
C SER A 100 10.66 -11.64 -5.07
N GLN A 101 10.02 -10.99 -4.11
CA GLN A 101 10.57 -10.67 -2.79
C GLN A 101 10.11 -11.64 -1.68
N LYS A 102 9.53 -12.79 -2.03
CA LYS A 102 9.00 -13.80 -1.09
C LYS A 102 7.91 -13.24 -0.15
N LEU A 103 7.18 -12.24 -0.62
CA LEU A 103 5.92 -11.80 -0.04
C LEU A 103 4.80 -12.53 -0.78
N GLU A 104 4.23 -13.56 -0.14
CA GLU A 104 3.17 -14.37 -0.74
C GLU A 104 1.83 -13.70 -0.54
N PRO A 105 1.11 -13.28 -1.62
CA PRO A 105 -0.22 -12.73 -1.51
C PRO A 105 -1.19 -13.74 -0.91
N LYS A 106 -1.94 -13.35 0.12
CA LYS A 106 -2.83 -14.22 0.88
C LYS A 106 -4.29 -13.82 0.80
N ARG A 107 -4.55 -12.51 0.78
CA ARG A 107 -5.91 -11.98 0.69
C ARG A 107 -5.92 -10.76 -0.22
N MET A 108 -7.00 -10.62 -0.97
CA MET A 108 -7.22 -9.47 -1.83
C MET A 108 -8.68 -9.04 -1.74
N LYS A 109 -8.91 -7.73 -1.73
CA LYS A 109 -10.25 -7.14 -1.72
C LYS A 109 -10.28 -5.94 -2.66
N PHE A 110 -11.24 -5.90 -3.55
CA PHE A 110 -11.49 -4.74 -4.41
C PHE A 110 -12.35 -3.70 -3.70
N VAL A 111 -12.12 -2.43 -4.03
CA VAL A 111 -12.93 -1.32 -3.52
C VAL A 111 -13.56 -0.62 -4.70
N HIS A 112 -14.89 -0.53 -4.69
CA HIS A 112 -15.69 0.10 -5.71
C HIS A 112 -16.32 1.38 -5.16
N PRO A 113 -16.33 2.48 -5.93
CA PRO A 113 -17.02 3.69 -5.48
C PRO A 113 -18.53 3.46 -5.34
N PHE A 114 -19.14 2.73 -6.29
CA PHE A 114 -20.54 2.30 -6.29
C PHE A 114 -20.62 0.85 -6.76
N ALA A 115 -21.72 0.16 -6.46
CA ALA A 115 -21.90 -1.25 -6.79
C ALA A 115 -21.88 -1.54 -8.32
N ASP A 116 -22.29 -0.57 -9.15
CA ASP A 116 -22.34 -0.62 -10.61
C ASP A 116 -21.07 -0.07 -11.29
N LYS A 117 -20.06 0.36 -10.54
CA LYS A 117 -18.82 0.94 -11.06
C LYS A 117 -17.66 -0.03 -10.91
N GLU A 118 -16.68 0.10 -11.80
CA GLU A 118 -15.43 -0.64 -11.70
C GLU A 118 -14.67 -0.31 -10.40
N ALA A 119 -13.90 -1.30 -9.93
CA ALA A 119 -13.02 -1.09 -8.78
C ALA A 119 -11.99 -0.01 -9.08
N ASN A 120 -11.83 0.93 -8.18
CA ASN A 120 -10.84 2.00 -8.28
C ASN A 120 -9.63 1.79 -7.35
N MET A 121 -9.74 0.88 -6.37
CA MET A 121 -8.64 0.47 -5.51
C MET A 121 -8.67 -1.05 -5.29
N VAL A 122 -7.50 -1.60 -4.93
CA VAL A 122 -7.31 -2.97 -4.46
C VAL A 122 -6.53 -2.93 -3.16
N LEU A 123 -6.97 -3.70 -2.18
CA LEU A 123 -6.30 -3.96 -0.92
C LEU A 123 -5.69 -5.35 -1.01
N ILE A 124 -4.40 -5.47 -0.70
CA ILE A 124 -3.69 -6.74 -0.78
C ILE A 124 -2.97 -6.99 0.55
N GLU A 125 -3.17 -8.18 1.11
CA GLU A 125 -2.36 -8.72 2.20
C GLU A 125 -1.42 -9.77 1.64
N ALA A 126 -0.14 -9.67 1.99
CA ALA A 126 0.87 -10.69 1.70
C ALA A 126 1.60 -11.09 2.97
N VAL A 127 2.14 -12.31 3.00
CA VAL A 127 2.87 -12.87 4.14
C VAL A 127 4.30 -13.18 3.73
N ARG A 128 5.27 -12.74 4.51
CA ARG A 128 6.69 -13.02 4.29
C ARG A 128 6.99 -14.51 4.44
N GLY A 129 7.41 -15.15 3.34
CA GLY A 129 7.66 -16.60 3.29
C GLY A 129 6.42 -17.47 3.43
N GLY A 130 5.22 -16.92 3.18
CA GLY A 130 3.97 -17.65 3.21
C GLY A 130 3.89 -18.74 2.14
N GLY A 131 3.07 -19.77 2.38
CA GLY A 131 2.73 -20.78 1.38
C GLY A 131 1.79 -20.23 0.32
N ALA A 132 1.65 -20.91 -0.82
CA ALA A 132 0.74 -20.56 -1.90
C ALA A 132 -0.73 -20.47 -1.45
N LEU A 133 -1.59 -20.06 -2.37
CA LEU A 133 -3.03 -19.83 -2.25
C LEU A 133 -3.40 -18.44 -1.70
N MET A 134 -4.25 -17.77 -2.46
CA MET A 134 -4.79 -16.45 -2.15
C MET A 134 -6.33 -16.50 -2.15
N THR A 135 -6.94 -15.80 -1.23
CA THR A 135 -8.40 -15.60 -1.18
C THR A 135 -8.75 -14.24 -1.75
N VAL A 136 -9.70 -14.20 -2.69
CA VAL A 136 -10.36 -12.97 -3.13
C VAL A 136 -11.64 -12.81 -2.30
N GLU A 137 -11.69 -11.75 -1.51
CA GLU A 137 -12.79 -11.47 -0.60
C GLU A 137 -13.91 -10.68 -1.30
N LYS A 138 -15.07 -10.59 -0.64
CA LYS A 138 -16.15 -9.72 -1.09
C LYS A 138 -15.64 -8.28 -1.22
N PRO A 139 -16.02 -7.58 -2.30
CA PRO A 139 -15.58 -6.19 -2.49
C PRO A 139 -16.20 -5.26 -1.44
N ILE A 140 -15.53 -4.15 -1.18
CA ILE A 140 -16.09 -3.02 -0.43
C ILE A 140 -16.78 -2.09 -1.42
N ILE A 141 -18.03 -1.74 -1.15
CA ILE A 141 -18.76 -0.69 -1.86
C ILE A 141 -18.74 0.56 -0.99
N VAL A 142 -18.18 1.66 -1.51
CA VAL A 142 -17.98 2.87 -0.70
C VAL A 142 -19.28 3.64 -0.48
N TYR A 143 -20.04 3.87 -1.56
CA TYR A 143 -21.24 4.69 -1.51
C TYR A 143 -22.49 3.89 -1.89
N LYS A 144 -23.60 4.11 -1.15
CA LYS A 144 -24.95 3.70 -1.55
C LYS A 144 -25.46 4.61 -2.66
N GLU A 145 -25.27 5.91 -2.50
CA GLU A 145 -25.63 6.99 -3.43
C GLU A 145 -24.65 8.16 -3.25
N PRO A 146 -24.62 9.16 -4.16
CA PRO A 146 -23.70 10.28 -4.05
C PRO A 146 -23.74 10.96 -2.68
N GLY A 147 -22.58 10.95 -1.99
CA GLY A 147 -22.42 11.56 -0.67
C GLY A 147 -22.88 10.71 0.52
N VAL A 148 -23.41 9.50 0.30
CA VAL A 148 -23.87 8.60 1.37
C VAL A 148 -23.04 7.33 1.38
N TYR A 149 -22.30 7.10 2.44
CA TYR A 149 -21.50 5.87 2.62
C TYR A 149 -22.40 4.64 2.86
N THR A 150 -21.86 3.46 2.58
CA THR A 150 -22.46 2.19 2.99
C THR A 150 -22.25 1.96 4.48
N ASP A 151 -23.09 1.09 5.07
CA ASP A 151 -22.96 0.73 6.49
C ASP A 151 -21.59 0.10 6.77
N GLU A 152 -21.06 -0.72 5.84
CA GLU A 152 -19.72 -1.30 5.94
C GLU A 152 -18.62 -0.22 6.10
N ILE A 153 -18.76 0.92 5.40
CA ILE A 153 -17.80 2.04 5.54
C ILE A 153 -17.93 2.71 6.92
N TYR A 154 -19.17 2.93 7.38
CA TYR A 154 -19.37 3.47 8.73
C TYR A 154 -18.79 2.55 9.80
N ASP A 155 -18.99 1.24 9.70
CA ASP A 155 -18.42 0.24 10.61
C ASP A 155 -16.88 0.25 10.59
N ILE A 156 -16.26 0.31 9.40
CA ILE A 156 -14.80 0.36 9.25
C ILE A 156 -14.18 1.58 9.93
N TYR A 157 -14.84 2.73 9.85
CA TYR A 157 -14.34 3.99 10.41
C TYR A 157 -14.83 4.28 11.82
N GLY A 158 -15.78 3.49 12.36
CA GLY A 158 -16.31 3.63 13.72
C GLY A 158 -17.22 4.84 13.90
N TYR A 159 -18.01 5.19 12.90
CA TYR A 159 -19.02 6.26 12.96
C TYR A 159 -20.40 5.73 13.31
#